data_50b318bc93c3436870b913571574bd20
#
_entry.id   50b318bc93c3436870b913571574bd20
#
_cell.length_a   1.000
_cell.length_b   1.000
_cell.length_c   1.000
_cell.angle_alpha   90.00
_cell.angle_beta   90.00
_cell.angle_gamma   90.00
#
_symmetry.space_group_name_H-M   'P 1'
#
loop_
_entity.id
_entity.type
_entity.pdbx_description
1 polymer ?
#
loop_
_entity_poly.entity_id
_entity_poly.type
_entity_poly.pdbx_seq_one_letter_code
_entity_poly.pdbx_strand_id
1 'polypeptide(L)'
;MSPITMTSVAVGDEVTPLSRVVTQAQINAYAEASGDINPIHVNEEFARMVGLPGTIAHGMLDLGILVDAVARWAGGSDRVASIGCRFSKPLLPGDTITCGGKVVGVDGDTGLVTLELFADSSRGDRVLSNGRATVRLPK
;
A
#
# COMPACT_ATOMS: atom_id res chain seq x y z
N MET A 1 16.64 8.18 12.95
CA MET A 1 16.81 7.55 11.62
C MET A 1 17.25 8.62 10.63
N SER A 2 18.35 8.37 9.92
CA SER A 2 18.85 9.33 8.93
C SER A 2 17.91 9.36 7.73
N PRO A 3 17.59 10.56 7.20
CA PRO A 3 16.78 10.64 5.98
C PRO A 3 17.51 10.00 4.79
N ILE A 4 16.73 9.35 3.94
CA ILE A 4 17.25 8.79 2.69
C ILE A 4 17.50 9.93 1.70
N THR A 5 18.65 9.88 1.03
CA THR A 5 19.05 10.84 0.01
C THR A 5 19.48 10.11 -1.26
N MET A 6 19.66 10.85 -2.34
CA MET A 6 20.15 10.29 -3.60
C MET A 6 21.53 9.63 -3.46
N THR A 7 22.36 10.09 -2.54
CA THR A 7 23.69 9.52 -2.32
C THR A 7 23.67 8.27 -1.44
N SER A 8 22.60 8.04 -0.70
CA SER A 8 22.46 6.89 0.19
C SER A 8 21.61 5.75 -0.38
N VAL A 9 21.00 5.92 -1.54
CA VAL A 9 20.10 4.95 -2.17
C VAL A 9 20.78 4.26 -3.35
N ALA A 10 20.52 2.96 -3.52
CA ALA A 10 21.04 2.18 -4.64
C ALA A 10 19.98 1.19 -5.14
N VAL A 11 20.09 0.83 -6.43
CA VAL A 11 19.28 -0.25 -7.00
C VAL A 11 19.49 -1.52 -6.20
N GLY A 12 18.40 -2.19 -5.86
CA GLY A 12 18.40 -3.39 -5.02
C GLY A 12 18.11 -3.12 -3.55
N ASP A 13 18.15 -1.87 -3.11
CA ASP A 13 17.76 -1.54 -1.73
C ASP A 13 16.30 -1.88 -1.49
N GLU A 14 16.00 -2.39 -0.30
CA GLU A 14 14.63 -2.73 0.07
C GLU A 14 13.91 -1.53 0.69
N VAL A 15 12.64 -1.37 0.33
CA VAL A 15 11.72 -0.50 1.06
C VAL A 15 11.41 -1.21 2.39
N THR A 16 11.60 -0.51 3.51
CA THR A 16 11.35 -1.09 4.82
C THR A 16 9.92 -1.63 4.91
N PRO A 17 9.73 -2.93 5.19
CA PRO A 17 8.39 -3.49 5.27
C PRO A 17 7.54 -2.84 6.35
N LEU A 18 6.26 -2.64 6.03
CA LEU A 18 5.26 -2.14 6.97
C LEU A 18 4.12 -3.14 7.05
N SER A 19 3.81 -3.61 8.25
CA SER A 19 2.71 -4.56 8.48
C SER A 19 1.66 -3.92 9.37
N ARG A 20 0.39 -4.11 9.01
CA ARG A 20 -0.75 -3.62 9.79
C ARG A 20 -1.89 -4.62 9.78
N VAL A 21 -2.53 -4.80 10.93
CA VAL A 21 -3.80 -5.51 11.01
C VAL A 21 -4.91 -4.54 10.59
N VAL A 22 -5.74 -4.96 9.64
CA VAL A 22 -6.88 -4.16 9.19
C VAL A 22 -8.14 -4.74 9.83
N THR A 23 -8.82 -3.94 10.67
CA THR A 23 -10.01 -4.37 11.40
C THR A 23 -11.28 -3.92 10.70
N GLN A 24 -12.40 -4.58 11.01
CA GLN A 24 -13.70 -4.13 10.50
C GLN A 24 -14.03 -2.70 10.97
N ALA A 25 -13.65 -2.34 12.19
CA ALA A 25 -13.85 -0.98 12.69
C ALA A 25 -13.12 0.05 11.84
N GLN A 26 -11.89 -0.27 11.42
CA GLN A 26 -11.11 0.60 10.54
C GLN A 26 -11.74 0.71 9.15
N ILE A 27 -12.24 -0.40 8.61
CA ILE A 27 -12.94 -0.43 7.32
C ILE A 27 -14.20 0.45 7.39
N ASN A 28 -14.97 0.32 8.47
CA ASN A 28 -16.17 1.13 8.68
C ASN A 28 -15.84 2.63 8.75
N ALA A 29 -14.77 2.98 9.47
CA ALA A 29 -14.31 4.37 9.55
C ALA A 29 -13.86 4.90 8.20
N TYR A 30 -13.17 4.08 7.41
CA TYR A 30 -12.75 4.45 6.06
C TYR A 30 -13.95 4.64 5.13
N ALA A 31 -14.96 3.77 5.21
CA ALA A 31 -16.19 3.90 4.43
C ALA A 31 -16.86 5.25 4.68
N GLU A 32 -16.95 5.64 5.94
CA GLU A 32 -17.55 6.91 6.34
C GLU A 32 -16.71 8.10 5.85
N ALA A 33 -15.40 8.05 6.06
CA ALA A 33 -14.49 9.14 5.71
C ALA A 33 -14.36 9.35 4.19
N SER A 34 -14.34 8.25 3.42
CA SER A 34 -14.15 8.29 1.96
C SER A 34 -15.45 8.48 1.18
N GLY A 35 -16.60 8.19 1.80
CA GLY A 35 -17.88 8.15 1.11
C GLY A 35 -18.13 6.86 0.34
N ASP A 36 -17.21 5.90 0.35
CA ASP A 36 -17.39 4.60 -0.29
C ASP A 36 -18.10 3.66 0.70
N ILE A 37 -19.41 3.71 0.68
CA ILE A 37 -20.29 2.95 1.56
C ILE A 37 -20.85 1.69 0.90
N ASN A 38 -20.18 1.18 -0.14
CA ASN A 38 -20.61 -0.04 -0.79
C ASN A 38 -20.78 -1.16 0.26
N PRO A 39 -21.94 -1.83 0.29
CA PRO A 39 -22.23 -2.84 1.33
C PRO A 39 -21.23 -3.99 1.41
N ILE A 40 -20.46 -4.28 0.36
CA ILE A 40 -19.45 -5.34 0.40
C ILE A 40 -18.38 -5.10 1.46
N HIS A 41 -18.21 -3.86 1.91
CA HIS A 41 -17.22 -3.50 2.92
C HIS A 41 -17.79 -3.52 4.34
N VAL A 42 -19.08 -3.32 4.50
CA VAL A 42 -19.69 -3.05 5.83
C VAL A 42 -20.82 -4.00 6.21
N ASN A 43 -21.34 -4.78 5.28
CA ASN A 43 -22.45 -5.71 5.50
C ASN A 43 -22.05 -7.12 5.10
N GLU A 44 -21.81 -7.98 6.10
CA GLU A 44 -21.30 -9.32 5.86
C GLU A 44 -22.28 -10.20 5.10
N GLU A 45 -23.58 -10.10 5.43
CA GLU A 45 -24.62 -10.87 4.74
C GLU A 45 -24.66 -10.51 3.25
N PHE A 46 -24.61 -9.22 2.93
CA PHE A 46 -24.58 -8.75 1.54
C PHE A 46 -23.32 -9.24 0.82
N ALA A 47 -22.16 -9.14 1.47
CA ALA A 47 -20.90 -9.56 0.88
C ALA A 47 -20.93 -11.06 0.52
N ARG A 48 -21.45 -11.89 1.42
CA ARG A 48 -21.60 -13.34 1.18
C ARG A 48 -22.60 -13.62 0.06
N MET A 49 -23.69 -12.86 0.01
CA MET A 49 -24.72 -13.01 -1.02
C MET A 49 -24.19 -12.79 -2.43
N VAL A 50 -23.23 -11.87 -2.60
CA VAL A 50 -22.63 -11.59 -3.90
C VAL A 50 -21.38 -12.45 -4.19
N GLY A 51 -21.12 -13.46 -3.36
CA GLY A 51 -20.06 -14.45 -3.62
C GLY A 51 -18.73 -14.21 -2.92
N LEU A 52 -18.66 -13.24 -2.01
CA LEU A 52 -17.45 -12.98 -1.24
C LEU A 52 -17.43 -13.84 0.04
N PRO A 53 -16.23 -14.13 0.61
CA PRO A 53 -16.14 -14.90 1.85
C PRO A 53 -16.65 -14.15 3.09
N GLY A 54 -16.87 -12.84 2.98
CA GLY A 54 -17.30 -11.94 4.02
C GLY A 54 -17.05 -10.51 3.56
N THR A 55 -17.13 -9.55 4.46
CA THR A 55 -16.74 -8.17 4.13
C THR A 55 -15.27 -8.10 3.76
N ILE A 56 -14.94 -7.15 2.90
CA ILE A 56 -13.58 -6.92 2.42
C ILE A 56 -13.18 -5.46 2.63
N ALA A 57 -11.89 -5.23 2.79
CA ALA A 57 -11.34 -3.89 2.87
C ALA A 57 -11.44 -3.19 1.50
N HIS A 58 -11.58 -1.87 1.52
CA HIS A 58 -11.52 -1.07 0.30
C HIS A 58 -10.13 -1.19 -0.31
N GLY A 59 -10.06 -1.36 -1.64
CA GLY A 59 -8.76 -1.37 -2.32
C GLY A 59 -7.98 -0.08 -2.08
N MET A 60 -8.67 1.06 -2.05
CA MET A 60 -8.02 2.35 -1.78
C MET A 60 -7.50 2.46 -0.35
N LEU A 61 -8.10 1.77 0.63
CA LEU A 61 -7.55 1.68 1.98
C LEU A 61 -6.23 0.90 1.95
N ASP A 62 -6.19 -0.21 1.23
CA ASP A 62 -4.99 -1.04 1.07
C ASP A 62 -3.88 -0.23 0.39
N LEU A 63 -4.22 0.49 -0.67
CA LEU A 63 -3.26 1.37 -1.36
C LEU A 63 -2.76 2.47 -0.43
N GLY A 64 -3.61 3.05 0.40
CA GLY A 64 -3.22 4.07 1.38
C GLY A 64 -2.18 3.57 2.36
N ILE A 65 -2.27 2.30 2.78
CA ILE A 65 -1.28 1.68 3.65
C ILE A 65 0.05 1.50 2.90
N LEU A 66 0.01 1.11 1.62
CA LEU A 66 1.21 1.01 0.80
C LEU A 66 1.87 2.38 0.60
N VAL A 67 1.08 3.43 0.37
CA VAL A 67 1.59 4.81 0.28
C VAL A 67 2.29 5.21 1.58
N ASP A 68 1.71 4.87 2.73
CA ASP A 68 2.32 5.16 4.04
C ASP A 68 3.68 4.47 4.18
N ALA A 69 3.79 3.21 3.73
CA ALA A 69 5.07 2.50 3.75
C ALA A 69 6.12 3.21 2.91
N VAL A 70 5.76 3.65 1.71
CA VAL A 70 6.67 4.37 0.81
C VAL A 70 7.05 5.73 1.40
N ALA A 71 6.09 6.46 1.93
CA ALA A 71 6.32 7.78 2.51
C ALA A 71 7.27 7.71 3.71
N ARG A 72 7.10 6.71 4.57
CA ARG A 72 7.99 6.49 5.73
C ARG A 72 9.40 6.18 5.30
N TRP A 73 9.55 5.32 4.30
CA TRP A 73 10.86 4.98 3.75
C TRP A 73 11.53 6.20 3.12
N ALA A 74 10.77 6.99 2.35
CA ALA A 74 11.30 8.16 1.63
C ALA A 74 11.59 9.36 2.53
N GLY A 75 10.98 9.42 3.72
CA GLY A 75 11.13 10.52 4.66
C GLY A 75 10.04 11.58 4.58
N GLY A 76 8.95 11.31 3.88
CA GLY A 76 7.80 12.19 3.80
C GLY A 76 6.88 11.89 2.63
N SER A 77 5.59 12.13 2.80
CA SER A 77 4.58 11.91 1.75
C SER A 77 4.74 12.87 0.58
N ASP A 78 5.31 14.04 0.82
CA ASP A 78 5.60 15.05 -0.20
C ASP A 78 6.69 14.59 -1.19
N ARG A 79 7.44 13.55 -0.86
CA ARG A 79 8.46 12.98 -1.73
C ARG A 79 7.90 11.94 -2.71
N VAL A 80 6.70 11.45 -2.49
CA VAL A 80 6.06 10.48 -3.40
C VAL A 80 5.52 11.23 -4.61
N ALA A 81 6.17 11.04 -5.76
CA ALA A 81 5.79 11.73 -7.01
C ALA A 81 4.65 11.01 -7.72
N SER A 82 4.67 9.68 -7.73
CA SER A 82 3.60 8.87 -8.32
C SER A 82 3.56 7.51 -7.65
N ILE A 83 2.38 6.91 -7.65
CA ILE A 83 2.21 5.54 -7.18
C ILE A 83 1.03 4.92 -7.91
N GLY A 84 1.14 3.64 -8.23
CA GLY A 84 0.07 2.87 -8.85
C GLY A 84 0.22 1.41 -8.56
N CYS A 85 -0.87 0.68 -8.72
CA CYS A 85 -0.90 -0.76 -8.52
C CYS A 85 -2.12 -1.37 -9.22
N ARG A 86 -2.18 -2.69 -9.18
CA ARG A 86 -3.36 -3.45 -9.56
C ARG A 86 -3.99 -4.03 -8.29
N PHE A 87 -5.30 -3.86 -8.15
CA PHE A 87 -6.07 -4.49 -7.08
C PHE A 87 -6.35 -5.94 -7.49
N SER A 88 -5.69 -6.91 -6.84
CA SER A 88 -5.67 -8.30 -7.30
C SER A 88 -6.50 -9.24 -6.46
N LYS A 89 -6.40 -9.14 -5.13
CA LYS A 89 -7.11 -10.02 -4.19
C LYS A 89 -7.69 -9.19 -3.05
N PRO A 90 -8.84 -9.62 -2.48
CA PRO A 90 -9.42 -8.92 -1.35
C PRO A 90 -8.60 -9.11 -0.08
N LEU A 91 -8.60 -8.11 0.78
CA LEU A 91 -8.11 -8.19 2.15
C LEU A 91 -9.31 -8.31 3.07
N LEU A 92 -9.30 -9.30 3.94
CA LEU A 92 -10.41 -9.54 4.87
C LEU A 92 -10.15 -8.88 6.22
N PRO A 93 -11.21 -8.45 6.94
CA PRO A 93 -11.03 -7.92 8.29
C PRO A 93 -10.33 -8.94 9.19
N GLY A 94 -9.38 -8.47 9.98
CA GLY A 94 -8.54 -9.32 10.81
C GLY A 94 -7.26 -9.79 10.16
N ASP A 95 -7.14 -9.66 8.84
CA ASP A 95 -5.90 -9.99 8.14
C ASP A 95 -4.84 -8.93 8.40
N THR A 96 -3.59 -9.36 8.38
CA THR A 96 -2.45 -8.44 8.37
C THR A 96 -2.02 -8.20 6.92
N ILE A 97 -1.92 -6.94 6.54
CA ILE A 97 -1.33 -6.55 5.26
C ILE A 97 0.14 -6.20 5.50
N THR A 98 1.02 -6.73 4.67
CA THR A 98 2.45 -6.41 4.68
C THR A 98 2.82 -5.77 3.36
N CYS A 99 3.29 -4.53 3.43
CA CYS A 99 3.71 -3.74 2.27
C CYS A 99 5.23 -3.66 2.23
N GLY A 100 5.80 -3.75 1.04
CA GLY A 100 7.23 -3.64 0.86
C GLY A 100 7.59 -3.47 -0.61
N GLY A 101 8.86 -3.55 -0.90
CA GLY A 101 9.35 -3.42 -2.27
C GLY A 101 10.84 -3.19 -2.32
N LYS A 102 11.30 -2.81 -3.49
CA LYS A 102 12.73 -2.57 -3.74
C LYS A 102 12.93 -1.45 -4.74
N VAL A 103 14.11 -0.84 -4.68
CA VAL A 103 14.56 0.15 -5.64
C VAL A 103 14.97 -0.56 -6.93
N VAL A 104 14.39 -0.16 -8.04
CA VAL A 104 14.70 -0.73 -9.37
C VAL A 104 15.34 0.29 -10.31
N GLY A 105 15.32 1.57 -9.97
CA GLY A 105 15.97 2.61 -10.78
C GLY A 105 16.34 3.83 -9.94
N VAL A 106 17.48 4.43 -10.25
CA VAL A 106 17.94 5.66 -9.62
C VAL A 106 18.41 6.59 -10.72
N ASP A 107 17.79 7.77 -10.82
CA ASP A 107 18.16 8.79 -11.80
C ASP A 107 18.77 10.00 -11.06
N GLY A 108 20.09 10.11 -11.11
CA GLY A 108 20.83 11.19 -10.45
C GLY A 108 20.55 12.57 -11.03
N ASP A 109 20.13 12.66 -12.29
CA ASP A 109 19.87 13.94 -12.95
C ASP A 109 18.56 14.55 -12.49
N THR A 110 17.51 13.72 -12.34
CA THR A 110 16.17 14.19 -11.96
C THR A 110 15.90 14.10 -10.47
N GLY A 111 16.69 13.32 -9.73
CA GLY A 111 16.42 13.00 -8.31
C GLY A 111 15.28 11.99 -8.12
N LEU A 112 14.84 11.34 -9.21
CA LEU A 112 13.75 10.35 -9.14
C LEU A 112 14.30 8.94 -8.92
N VAL A 113 13.66 8.24 -8.00
CA VAL A 113 13.93 6.83 -7.69
C VAL A 113 12.67 6.04 -8.02
N THR A 114 12.84 4.95 -8.76
CA THR A 114 11.72 4.07 -9.14
C THR A 114 11.71 2.87 -8.22
N LEU A 115 10.54 2.58 -7.67
CA LEU A 115 10.30 1.46 -6.77
C LEU A 115 9.36 0.46 -7.42
N GLU A 116 9.62 -0.82 -7.18
CA GLU A 116 8.70 -1.92 -7.43
C GLU A 116 8.15 -2.35 -6.07
N LEU A 117 6.81 -2.42 -5.96
CA LEU A 117 6.13 -2.55 -4.68
C LEU A 117 5.18 -3.74 -4.69
N PHE A 118 4.86 -4.21 -3.49
CA PHE A 118 3.84 -5.23 -3.28
C PHE A 118 3.11 -5.00 -1.96
N ALA A 119 1.92 -5.60 -1.85
CA ALA A 119 1.22 -5.73 -0.58
C ALA A 119 0.59 -7.12 -0.53
N ASP A 120 0.93 -7.87 0.51
CA ASP A 120 0.47 -9.25 0.70
C ASP A 120 -0.35 -9.37 1.98
N SER A 121 -1.36 -10.25 1.95
CA SER A 121 -2.13 -10.58 3.13
C SER A 121 -1.48 -11.71 3.92
N SER A 122 -1.80 -11.79 5.20
CA SER A 122 -1.39 -12.89 6.08
C SER A 122 -1.93 -14.26 5.64
N ARG A 123 -2.90 -14.28 4.72
CA ARG A 123 -3.43 -15.51 4.10
C ARG A 123 -2.56 -16.02 2.96
N GLY A 124 -1.52 -15.28 2.58
CA GLY A 124 -0.63 -15.65 1.48
C GLY A 124 -1.06 -15.10 0.12
N ASP A 125 -2.09 -14.24 0.06
CA ASP A 125 -2.55 -13.64 -1.19
C ASP A 125 -1.80 -12.33 -1.47
N ARG A 126 -1.47 -12.09 -2.73
CA ARG A 126 -1.01 -10.78 -3.18
C ARG A 126 -2.21 -9.87 -3.37
N VAL A 127 -2.42 -8.96 -2.44
CA VAL A 127 -3.56 -8.03 -2.43
C VAL A 127 -3.37 -6.94 -3.49
N LEU A 128 -2.19 -6.34 -3.50
CA LEU A 128 -1.80 -5.36 -4.50
C LEU A 128 -0.62 -5.89 -5.32
N SER A 129 -0.80 -5.98 -6.62
CA SER A 129 0.22 -6.45 -7.56
C SER A 129 0.63 -5.33 -8.50
N ASN A 130 1.73 -5.53 -9.24
CA ASN A 130 2.26 -4.56 -10.20
C ASN A 130 2.42 -3.17 -9.58
N GLY A 131 2.78 -3.12 -8.29
CA GLY A 131 2.98 -1.87 -7.59
C GLY A 131 4.23 -1.15 -8.09
N ARG A 132 4.08 0.13 -8.39
CA ARG A 132 5.20 0.99 -8.78
C ARG A 132 5.01 2.37 -8.19
N ALA A 133 6.12 2.96 -7.81
CA ALA A 133 6.14 4.34 -7.37
C ALA A 133 7.40 5.02 -7.90
N THR A 134 7.30 6.33 -8.06
CA THR A 134 8.47 7.18 -8.20
C THR A 134 8.53 8.11 -7.01
N VAL A 135 9.71 8.26 -6.46
CA VAL A 135 9.97 9.06 -5.27
C VAL A 135 11.07 10.06 -5.61
N ARG A 136 10.87 11.31 -5.22
CA ARG A 136 11.89 12.34 -5.39
C ARG A 136 12.67 12.49 -4.10
N LEU A 137 13.96 12.20 -4.14
CA LEU A 137 14.84 12.29 -2.97
C LEU A 137 15.74 13.52 -3.06
N PRO A 138 16.10 14.13 -1.92
CA PRO A 138 17.06 15.22 -1.89
C PRO A 138 18.48 14.69 -2.19
N LYS A 139 19.31 15.58 -2.66
CA LYS A 139 20.74 15.28 -2.89
C LYS A 139 21.50 15.04 -1.60
#